data_d7b31b6ed2dfaeec9fd6eb8bcd71f2be
#
_entry.id   d7b31b6ed2dfaeec9fd6eb8bcd71f2be
#
_cell.length_a   1.000
_cell.length_b   1.000
_cell.length_c   1.000
_cell.angle_alpha   90.00
_cell.angle_beta   90.00
_cell.angle_gamma   90.00
#
_symmetry.space_group_name_H-M   'P 1'
#
loop_
_entity.id
_entity.type
_entity.pdbx_description
1 polymer ?
#
loop_
_entity_poly.entity_id
_entity_poly.type
_entity_poly.pdbx_seq_one_letter_code
_entity_poly.pdbx_strand_id
1 'polypeptide(L)'
;MELTPRRISGSSPHLGDVLHLMRDCFAYMEGRIDPPSSLGQTTLPSLQATADRDEIWAIGAPPVACVVLSVKPAVLYLGKLCVAPSHQRLGLARHLITHAESRARALHLGLLELQTRVELLDNHATFRALGFHEYARTAHAGLDRPTSITLRKTVA
;
A
#
# COMPACT_ATOMS: atom_id res chain seq x y z
N MET A 1 -17.28 8.70 9.95
CA MET A 1 -15.79 8.62 9.94
C MET A 1 -15.26 9.56 8.88
N GLU A 2 -14.23 10.29 9.20
CA GLU A 2 -13.54 11.14 8.23
C GLU A 2 -12.73 10.29 7.27
N LEU A 3 -12.97 10.42 5.97
CA LEU A 3 -12.30 9.63 4.94
C LEU A 3 -11.12 10.34 4.28
N THR A 4 -10.82 11.57 4.69
CA THR A 4 -9.71 12.33 4.14
C THR A 4 -8.38 11.74 4.61
N PRO A 5 -7.48 11.35 3.70
CA PRO A 5 -6.15 10.89 4.09
C PRO A 5 -5.36 12.00 4.79
N ARG A 6 -4.63 11.64 5.84
CA ARG A 6 -3.75 12.53 6.59
C ARG A 6 -2.31 12.04 6.46
N ARG A 7 -1.38 12.96 6.31
CA ARG A 7 0.03 12.60 6.30
C ARG A 7 0.52 12.30 7.71
N ILE A 8 1.25 11.20 7.85
CA ILE A 8 1.82 10.77 9.12
C ILE A 8 3.34 10.92 9.04
N SER A 9 3.89 11.86 9.80
CA SER A 9 5.34 12.09 9.86
C SER A 9 6.04 11.08 10.76
N GLY A 10 7.37 10.99 10.67
CA GLY A 10 8.17 10.12 11.52
C GLY A 10 8.10 10.48 13.01
N SER A 11 7.76 11.72 13.34
CA SER A 11 7.59 12.18 14.71
C SER A 11 6.13 12.17 15.19
N SER A 12 5.20 11.75 14.36
CA SER A 12 3.78 11.73 14.69
C SER A 12 3.49 10.76 15.85
N PRO A 13 2.66 11.15 16.83
CA PRO A 13 2.21 10.21 17.87
C PRO A 13 1.33 9.09 17.30
N HIS A 14 0.84 9.22 16.07
CA HIS A 14 0.00 8.21 15.41
C HIS A 14 0.80 7.16 14.64
N LEU A 15 2.13 7.27 14.56
CA LEU A 15 2.95 6.33 13.81
C LEU A 15 2.87 4.91 14.38
N GLY A 16 2.81 4.78 15.70
CA GLY A 16 2.62 3.49 16.36
C GLY A 16 1.28 2.84 16.00
N ASP A 17 0.24 3.64 15.82
CA ASP A 17 -1.06 3.14 15.39
C ASP A 17 -1.02 2.62 13.94
N VAL A 18 -0.26 3.30 13.07
CA VAL A 18 -0.03 2.83 11.69
C VAL A 18 0.70 1.49 11.70
N LEU A 19 1.72 1.35 12.54
CA LEU A 19 2.44 0.08 12.70
C LEU A 19 1.51 -1.04 13.16
N HIS A 20 0.64 -0.75 14.13
CA HIS A 20 -0.34 -1.71 14.63
C HIS A 20 -1.29 -2.16 13.51
N LEU A 21 -1.78 -1.21 12.72
CA LEU A 21 -2.62 -1.51 11.55
C LEU A 21 -1.90 -2.43 10.54
N MET A 22 -0.63 -2.14 10.24
CA MET A 22 0.16 -2.97 9.33
C MET A 22 0.32 -4.39 9.86
N ARG A 23 0.53 -4.56 11.17
CA ARG A 23 0.63 -5.88 11.81
C ARG A 23 -0.69 -6.64 11.75
N ASP A 24 -1.81 -5.96 11.94
CA ASP A 24 -3.14 -6.58 11.79
C ASP A 24 -3.35 -7.08 10.35
N CYS A 25 -2.97 -6.28 9.37
CA CYS A 25 -3.05 -6.67 7.96
C CYS A 25 -2.13 -7.85 7.65
N PHE A 26 -0.92 -7.88 8.23
CA PHE A 26 -0.01 -9.02 8.08
C PHE A 26 -0.64 -10.30 8.64
N ALA A 27 -1.22 -10.23 9.83
CA ALA A 27 -1.88 -11.38 10.45
C ALA A 27 -3.03 -11.90 9.59
N TYR A 28 -3.78 -11.01 8.96
CA TYR A 28 -4.86 -11.39 8.04
C TYR A 28 -4.34 -12.13 6.80
N MET A 29 -3.15 -11.77 6.31
CA MET A 29 -2.54 -12.41 5.14
C MET A 29 -1.78 -13.69 5.47
N GLU A 30 -1.47 -13.92 6.75
CA GLU A 30 -0.69 -15.08 7.18
C GLU A 30 -1.38 -16.37 6.75
N GLY A 31 -0.60 -17.30 6.16
CA GLY A 31 -1.12 -18.56 5.64
C GLY A 31 -1.78 -18.46 4.27
N ARG A 32 -1.98 -17.27 3.73
CA ARG A 32 -2.59 -17.06 2.40
C ARG A 32 -1.56 -16.89 1.29
N ILE A 33 -0.34 -16.52 1.64
CA ILE A 33 0.72 -16.20 0.69
C ILE A 33 2.01 -16.92 1.07
N ASP A 34 2.84 -17.20 0.05
CA ASP A 34 4.15 -17.81 0.20
C ASP A 34 5.09 -17.22 -0.86
N PRO A 35 6.21 -16.61 -0.48
CA PRO A 35 6.72 -16.41 0.88
C PRO A 35 5.90 -15.38 1.68
N PRO A 36 6.11 -15.31 3.03
CA PRO A 36 5.39 -14.35 3.86
C PRO A 36 5.65 -12.90 3.46
N SER A 37 4.70 -12.01 3.79
CA SER A 37 4.84 -10.58 3.54
C SER A 37 5.95 -9.97 4.40
N SER A 38 6.66 -8.99 3.83
CA SER A 38 7.64 -8.19 4.55
C SER A 38 7.01 -7.31 5.65
N LEU A 39 5.68 -7.17 5.68
CA LEU A 39 4.98 -6.42 6.74
C LEU A 39 5.31 -6.96 8.14
N GLY A 40 5.52 -8.27 8.28
CA GLY A 40 5.88 -8.89 9.54
C GLY A 40 7.23 -8.46 10.10
N GLN A 41 8.10 -7.88 9.27
CA GLN A 41 9.42 -7.40 9.66
C GLN A 41 9.44 -5.88 9.94
N THR A 42 8.31 -5.20 9.80
CA THR A 42 8.22 -3.75 10.01
C THR A 42 8.31 -3.45 11.50
N THR A 43 9.18 -2.52 11.87
CA THR A 43 9.37 -2.03 13.24
C THR A 43 9.09 -0.54 13.31
N LEU A 44 8.92 0.01 14.51
CA LEU A 44 8.73 1.46 14.65
C LEU A 44 9.92 2.25 14.12
N PRO A 45 11.19 1.92 14.44
CA PRO A 45 12.33 2.62 13.83
C PRO A 45 12.35 2.53 12.30
N SER A 46 12.05 1.37 11.71
CA SER A 46 12.03 1.23 10.26
C SER A 46 10.90 2.07 9.64
N LEU A 47 9.76 2.16 10.31
CA LEU A 47 8.64 2.97 9.85
C LEU A 47 8.93 4.48 9.96
N GLN A 48 9.65 4.89 11.00
CA GLN A 48 10.13 6.27 11.13
C GLN A 48 11.06 6.64 9.98
N ALA A 49 11.98 5.76 9.62
CA ALA A 49 12.88 5.98 8.48
C ALA A 49 12.08 6.06 7.17
N THR A 50 11.08 5.23 7.00
CA THR A 50 10.17 5.27 5.84
C THR A 50 9.44 6.62 5.77
N ALA A 51 8.92 7.10 6.90
CA ALA A 51 8.19 8.37 6.95
C ALA A 51 9.09 9.57 6.61
N ASP A 52 10.39 9.48 6.95
CA ASP A 52 11.37 10.53 6.63
C ASP A 52 11.76 10.54 5.15
N ARG A 53 11.76 9.37 4.50
CA ARG A 53 12.15 9.21 3.08
C ARG A 53 10.98 9.30 2.12
N ASP A 54 9.85 8.70 2.49
CA ASP A 54 8.65 8.56 1.67
C ASP A 54 7.47 9.26 2.35
N GLU A 55 6.27 9.15 1.75
CA GLU A 55 5.05 9.71 2.32
C GLU A 55 4.18 8.59 2.89
N ILE A 56 3.83 8.69 4.16
CA ILE A 56 2.84 7.79 4.78
C ILE A 56 1.52 8.56 4.91
N TRP A 57 0.46 7.98 4.38
CA TRP A 57 -0.89 8.55 4.44
C TRP A 57 -1.83 7.56 5.12
N ALA A 58 -2.71 8.06 5.98
CA ALA A 58 -3.63 7.22 6.75
C ALA A 58 -5.02 7.84 6.80
N ILE A 59 -6.02 6.98 6.94
CA ILE A 59 -7.44 7.35 7.12
C ILE A 59 -7.89 6.85 8.48
N GLY A 60 -8.58 7.71 9.21
CA GLY A 60 -9.17 7.38 10.50
C GLY A 60 -8.27 7.71 11.68
N ALA A 61 -8.89 7.83 12.85
CA ALA A 61 -8.22 8.08 14.13
C ALA A 61 -8.87 7.19 15.21
N PRO A 62 -8.24 6.03 15.57
CA PRO A 62 -6.97 5.50 15.05
C PRO A 62 -7.06 5.09 13.59
N PRO A 63 -5.92 4.99 12.89
CA PRO A 63 -5.91 4.63 11.47
C PRO A 63 -6.57 3.27 11.18
N VAL A 64 -7.43 3.23 10.17
CA VAL A 64 -8.07 2.00 9.67
C VAL A 64 -7.62 1.65 8.27
N ALA A 65 -6.91 2.54 7.60
CA ALA A 65 -6.30 2.30 6.30
C ALA A 65 -5.04 3.16 6.17
N CYS A 66 -4.05 2.68 5.43
CA CYS A 66 -2.83 3.42 5.17
C CYS A 66 -2.18 3.01 3.86
N VAL A 67 -1.27 3.85 3.38
CA VAL A 67 -0.41 3.57 2.22
C VAL A 67 0.90 4.32 2.37
N VAL A 68 1.97 3.76 1.85
CA VAL A 68 3.27 4.43 1.71
C VAL A 68 3.47 4.76 0.24
N LEU A 69 3.70 6.04 -0.06
CA LEU A 69 3.95 6.51 -1.42
C LEU A 69 5.44 6.79 -1.57
N SER A 70 6.07 6.12 -2.53
CA SER A 70 7.50 6.25 -2.82
C SER A 70 7.71 6.76 -4.24
N VAL A 71 8.48 7.83 -4.40
CA VAL A 71 8.85 8.36 -5.71
C VAL A 71 9.92 7.48 -6.33
N LYS A 72 9.63 6.91 -7.50
CA LYS A 72 10.58 6.11 -8.29
C LYS A 72 10.68 6.72 -9.68
N PRO A 73 11.70 6.33 -10.49
CA PRO A 73 11.76 6.82 -11.86
C PRO A 73 10.45 6.53 -12.60
N ALA A 74 9.81 7.56 -13.10
CA ALA A 74 8.59 7.54 -13.90
C ALA A 74 7.31 7.11 -13.19
N VAL A 75 7.34 6.63 -11.93
CA VAL A 75 6.13 6.16 -11.24
C VAL A 75 6.08 6.65 -9.79
N LEU A 76 4.87 6.80 -9.26
CA LEU A 76 4.63 6.88 -7.82
C LEU A 76 4.21 5.48 -7.36
N TYR A 77 5.04 4.88 -6.51
CA TYR A 77 4.82 3.51 -6.04
C TYR A 77 4.00 3.50 -4.75
N LEU A 78 2.94 2.68 -4.74
CA LEU A 78 2.09 2.47 -3.58
C LEU A 78 2.53 1.20 -2.87
N GLY A 79 3.18 1.35 -1.71
CA GLY A 79 3.58 0.24 -0.87
C GLY A 79 2.74 0.16 0.39
N LYS A 80 2.69 -1.03 0.98
CA LYS A 80 2.02 -1.27 2.27
C LYS A 80 0.59 -0.72 2.32
N LEU A 81 -0.15 -0.84 1.21
CA LEU A 81 -1.55 -0.47 1.17
C LEU A 81 -2.33 -1.45 2.06
N CYS A 82 -2.86 -0.95 3.14
CA CYS A 82 -3.53 -1.76 4.16
C CYS A 82 -4.90 -1.17 4.48
N VAL A 83 -5.91 -2.04 4.59
CA VAL A 83 -7.22 -1.70 5.12
C VAL A 83 -7.53 -2.70 6.22
N ALA A 84 -7.88 -2.20 7.41
CA ALA A 84 -8.22 -3.07 8.54
C ALA A 84 -9.31 -4.07 8.13
N PRO A 85 -9.20 -5.36 8.51
CA PRO A 85 -10.21 -6.35 8.14
C PRO A 85 -11.64 -5.95 8.51
N SER A 86 -11.82 -5.23 9.63
CA SER A 86 -13.12 -4.74 10.07
C SER A 86 -13.68 -3.61 9.20
N HIS A 87 -12.88 -3.00 8.35
CA HIS A 87 -13.25 -1.83 7.54
C HIS A 87 -13.10 -2.06 6.04
N GLN A 88 -12.99 -3.30 5.62
CA GLN A 88 -12.93 -3.64 4.20
C GLN A 88 -14.29 -3.42 3.53
N ARG A 89 -14.28 -3.23 2.20
CA ARG A 89 -15.47 -3.00 1.36
C ARG A 89 -16.20 -1.68 1.65
N LEU A 90 -15.52 -0.72 2.26
CA LEU A 90 -16.05 0.63 2.52
C LEU A 90 -15.47 1.67 1.56
N GLY A 91 -14.69 1.25 0.57
CA GLY A 91 -14.08 2.15 -0.40
C GLY A 91 -12.83 2.86 0.10
N LEU A 92 -12.20 2.41 1.20
CA LEU A 92 -11.02 3.07 1.76
C LEU A 92 -9.81 2.97 0.84
N ALA A 93 -9.60 1.83 0.19
CA ALA A 93 -8.54 1.67 -0.79
C ALA A 93 -8.73 2.64 -1.96
N ARG A 94 -9.96 2.83 -2.43
CA ARG A 94 -10.28 3.80 -3.49
C ARG A 94 -9.91 5.22 -3.06
N HIS A 95 -10.23 5.62 -1.83
CA HIS A 95 -9.87 6.95 -1.32
C HIS A 95 -8.36 7.15 -1.29
N LEU A 96 -7.61 6.14 -0.87
CA LEU A 96 -6.14 6.22 -0.85
C LEU A 96 -5.55 6.27 -2.26
N ILE A 97 -6.10 5.52 -3.20
CA ILE A 97 -5.65 5.54 -4.60
C ILE A 97 -5.96 6.89 -5.25
N THR A 98 -7.15 7.44 -5.03
CA THR A 98 -7.51 8.78 -5.51
C THR A 98 -6.56 9.84 -4.94
N HIS A 99 -6.21 9.72 -3.66
CA HIS A 99 -5.22 10.61 -3.05
C HIS A 99 -3.84 10.44 -3.68
N ALA A 100 -3.42 9.20 -3.94
CA ALA A 100 -2.15 8.92 -4.61
C ALA A 100 -2.10 9.53 -6.01
N GLU A 101 -3.20 9.50 -6.76
CA GLU A 101 -3.28 10.18 -8.07
C GLU A 101 -3.05 11.68 -7.93
N SER A 102 -3.66 12.30 -6.93
CA SER A 102 -3.46 13.73 -6.64
C SER A 102 -2.00 14.03 -6.31
N ARG A 103 -1.36 13.17 -5.50
CA ARG A 103 0.08 13.32 -5.19
C ARG A 103 0.95 13.13 -6.41
N ALA A 104 0.64 12.16 -7.26
CA ALA A 104 1.38 11.94 -8.50
C ALA A 104 1.33 13.17 -9.40
N ARG A 105 0.16 13.81 -9.56
CA ARG A 105 0.04 15.06 -10.33
C ARG A 105 0.91 16.16 -9.75
N ALA A 106 0.88 16.33 -8.42
CA ALA A 106 1.69 17.34 -7.74
C ALA A 106 3.19 17.08 -7.91
N LEU A 107 3.61 15.84 -8.04
CA LEU A 107 4.99 15.42 -8.21
C LEU A 107 5.39 15.26 -9.69
N HIS A 108 4.49 15.58 -10.63
CA HIS A 108 4.70 15.44 -12.07
C HIS A 108 5.01 14.01 -12.50
N LEU A 109 4.34 13.03 -11.87
CA LEU A 109 4.45 11.61 -12.22
C LEU A 109 3.16 11.16 -12.89
N GLY A 110 3.30 10.49 -14.04
CA GLY A 110 2.16 10.10 -14.87
C GLY A 110 1.65 8.68 -14.63
N LEU A 111 2.26 7.94 -13.72
CA LEU A 111 1.91 6.54 -13.46
C LEU A 111 1.89 6.25 -11.98
N LEU A 112 0.88 5.49 -11.54
CA LEU A 112 0.88 4.78 -10.27
C LEU A 112 1.33 3.35 -10.50
N GLU A 113 2.06 2.79 -9.54
CA GLU A 113 2.48 1.40 -9.56
C GLU A 113 2.28 0.77 -8.19
N LEU A 114 1.85 -0.49 -8.17
CA LEU A 114 1.80 -1.28 -6.95
C LEU A 114 2.09 -2.74 -7.29
N GLN A 115 2.39 -3.53 -6.25
CA GLN A 115 2.54 -4.97 -6.38
C GLN A 115 1.54 -5.68 -5.47
N THR A 116 1.03 -6.82 -5.94
CA THR A 116 0.20 -7.72 -5.13
C THR A 116 0.69 -9.15 -5.33
N ARG A 117 0.45 -10.00 -4.34
CA ARG A 117 0.80 -11.42 -4.43
C ARG A 117 -0.11 -12.13 -5.40
N VAL A 118 0.44 -13.12 -6.13
CA VAL A 118 -0.35 -13.90 -7.10
C VAL A 118 -1.51 -14.64 -6.45
N GLU A 119 -1.39 -15.02 -5.17
CA GLU A 119 -2.41 -15.75 -4.43
C GLU A 119 -3.61 -14.88 -4.03
N LEU A 120 -3.47 -13.55 -4.00
CA LEU A 120 -4.49 -12.64 -3.50
C LEU A 120 -5.44 -12.22 -4.63
N LEU A 121 -6.26 -13.16 -5.10
CA LEU A 121 -7.13 -12.96 -6.26
C LEU A 121 -8.14 -11.83 -6.07
N ASP A 122 -8.66 -11.64 -4.85
CA ASP A 122 -9.59 -10.54 -4.56
C ASP A 122 -8.93 -9.18 -4.75
N ASN A 123 -7.64 -9.07 -4.41
CA ASN A 123 -6.89 -7.84 -4.65
C ASN A 123 -6.73 -7.55 -6.14
N HIS A 124 -6.50 -8.59 -6.96
CA HIS A 124 -6.39 -8.42 -8.42
C HIS A 124 -7.67 -7.82 -8.98
N ALA A 125 -8.82 -8.37 -8.60
CA ALA A 125 -10.11 -7.89 -9.07
C ALA A 125 -10.37 -6.45 -8.60
N THR A 126 -10.06 -6.15 -7.35
CA THR A 126 -10.23 -4.80 -6.78
C THR A 126 -9.39 -3.77 -7.53
N PHE A 127 -8.10 -4.03 -7.74
CA PHE A 127 -7.23 -3.08 -8.42
C PHE A 127 -7.59 -2.91 -9.89
N ARG A 128 -8.00 -3.99 -10.58
CA ARG A 128 -8.49 -3.88 -11.95
C ARG A 128 -9.72 -3.01 -12.04
N ALA A 129 -10.66 -3.18 -11.11
CA ALA A 129 -11.86 -2.33 -11.03
C ALA A 129 -11.52 -0.86 -10.79
N LEU A 130 -10.38 -0.59 -10.11
CA LEU A 130 -9.90 0.76 -9.86
C LEU A 130 -9.03 1.34 -10.99
N GLY A 131 -8.88 0.60 -12.09
CA GLY A 131 -8.22 1.09 -13.30
C GLY A 131 -6.77 0.65 -13.46
N PHE A 132 -6.27 -0.25 -12.62
CA PHE A 132 -4.93 -0.80 -12.78
C PHE A 132 -4.91 -1.93 -13.81
N HIS A 133 -3.78 -2.04 -14.50
CA HIS A 133 -3.52 -3.10 -15.49
C HIS A 133 -2.23 -3.84 -15.14
N GLU A 134 -2.19 -5.11 -15.44
CA GLU A 134 -0.99 -5.91 -15.23
C GLU A 134 0.14 -5.41 -16.12
N TYR A 135 1.30 -5.16 -15.51
CA TYR A 135 2.51 -4.70 -16.19
C TYR A 135 3.58 -5.78 -16.24
N ALA A 136 3.78 -6.53 -15.15
CA ALA A 136 4.81 -7.56 -15.06
C ALA A 136 4.47 -8.57 -13.99
N ARG A 137 5.09 -9.75 -14.08
CA ARG A 137 5.08 -10.76 -13.03
C ARG A 137 6.51 -11.05 -12.64
N THR A 138 6.79 -11.15 -11.35
CA THR A 138 8.13 -11.36 -10.83
C THR A 138 8.13 -12.42 -9.75
N ALA A 139 9.28 -13.09 -9.59
CA ALA A 139 9.49 -14.08 -8.54
C ALA A 139 10.32 -13.47 -7.41
N HIS A 140 10.03 -13.86 -6.16
CA HIS A 140 10.92 -13.56 -5.05
C HIS A 140 12.25 -14.28 -5.22
N ALA A 141 13.31 -13.71 -4.63
CA ALA A 141 14.65 -14.27 -4.71
C ALA A 141 14.67 -15.75 -4.29
N GLY A 142 15.30 -16.59 -5.10
CA GLY A 142 15.40 -18.03 -4.85
C GLY A 142 14.21 -18.85 -5.29
N LEU A 143 13.16 -18.23 -5.84
CA LEU A 143 11.97 -18.95 -6.34
C LEU A 143 11.94 -18.91 -7.87
N ASP A 144 11.48 -20.01 -8.47
CA ASP A 144 11.40 -20.20 -9.91
C ASP A 144 9.99 -19.96 -10.48
N ARG A 145 9.02 -19.59 -9.65
CA ARG A 145 7.64 -19.29 -10.03
C ARG A 145 7.30 -17.83 -9.75
N PRO A 146 6.39 -17.23 -10.52
CA PRO A 146 5.91 -15.89 -10.22
C PRO A 146 5.23 -15.86 -8.84
N THR A 147 5.58 -14.87 -8.03
CA THR A 147 5.01 -14.66 -6.69
C THR A 147 4.31 -13.32 -6.56
N SER A 148 4.66 -12.35 -7.40
CA SER A 148 4.08 -11.01 -7.38
C SER A 148 3.66 -10.56 -8.77
N ILE A 149 2.59 -9.77 -8.82
CA ILE A 149 2.12 -9.10 -10.02
C ILE A 149 2.32 -7.60 -9.80
N THR A 150 2.98 -6.94 -10.75
CA THR A 150 3.11 -5.49 -10.79
C THR A 150 1.96 -4.92 -11.62
N LEU A 151 1.22 -4.00 -11.05
CA LEU A 151 0.09 -3.34 -11.67
C LEU A 151 0.39 -1.85 -11.80
N ARG A 152 -0.06 -1.26 -12.91
CA ARG A 152 0.10 0.18 -13.18
C ARG A 152 -1.20 0.83 -13.56
N LYS A 153 -1.33 2.10 -13.22
CA LYS A 153 -2.45 2.96 -13.61
C LYS A 153 -1.93 4.29 -14.13
N THR A 154 -2.42 4.70 -15.30
CA THR A 154 -2.12 6.03 -15.84
C THR A 154 -2.88 7.10 -15.05
N VAL A 155 -2.18 8.17 -14.71
CA VAL A 155 -2.75 9.33 -14.03
C VAL A 155 -3.02 10.41 -15.08
N ALA A 156 -4.29 10.79 -15.18
CA ALA A 156 -4.72 11.82 -16.14
C ALA A 156 -4.41 13.24 -15.63
#